data_6e71bc7f8572cd8767ced3ada985e71c
#
_entry.id   6e71bc7f8572cd8767ced3ada985e71c
#
_cell.length_a   1.000
_cell.length_b   1.000
_cell.length_c   1.000
_cell.angle_alpha   90.00
_cell.angle_beta   90.00
_cell.angle_gamma   90.00
#
_symmetry.space_group_name_H-M   'P 1'
#
loop_
_entity.id
_entity.type
_entity.pdbx_description
1 polymer ?
#
loop_
_entity_poly.entity_id
_entity_poly.type
_entity_poly.pdbx_seq_one_letter_code
_entity_poly.pdbx_strand_id
1 'polypeptide(L)'
;MENNFIRINFAESKIPIFKENKAKGFLTYGQDNAYPQMLIDLFNSSPKHGAIVTQKADFIAGDKTEIIAYNTEDIAKANDALDSINAYEDFDSLKNKIAQDLELFDGFALEIIWNKAKTKIAEIYHLPFQNVRHSLDGHYLYAEDWSDRKVKPDHYYAWNPNTRESKQVFYFKMYKAGCGEYPTAPYQSALKYIEIDTEIANFHLNSIKSGFSAQTLLQLFKGVPSPSEARSTIRRFKDNFSGTDNAGSIIIQFNDPNETPSVVNNLAPSDFDKQFDILNNTVQEEILMAHRVTSPMLFGIKTEGQLGGRNELIEAFEAFQTSYIEPRQNQMDRALSSIFKYISPVKLKTKNKPPIGLDYVELFEKGIIDRDEARIELGMSATTAMSEQVKCESCENPFGWDDDKDLEVFAEFGEDADNFESVPLEFGDALQAMILQWLYSNEGITLETLSNNIKKPVEEIMREVDDMAQRGLIESVDDGF
;
A
#
# COMPACT_ATOMS: atom_id res chain seq x y z
N MET A 1 42.20 -32.82 -34.56
CA MET A 1 41.97 -32.07 -33.33
C MET A 1 40.48 -31.70 -33.32
N GLU A 2 39.65 -32.57 -32.73
CA GLU A 2 38.24 -32.23 -32.53
C GLU A 2 38.15 -31.34 -31.31
N ASN A 3 37.69 -30.10 -31.54
CA ASN A 3 37.43 -29.13 -30.46
C ASN A 3 36.23 -29.61 -29.65
N ASN A 4 36.46 -30.31 -28.55
CA ASN A 4 35.40 -30.64 -27.58
C ASN A 4 35.05 -29.45 -26.69
N PHE A 5 34.55 -28.35 -27.27
CA PHE A 5 33.90 -27.31 -26.51
C PHE A 5 32.40 -27.69 -26.41
N ILE A 6 31.99 -28.09 -25.23
CA ILE A 6 30.55 -28.21 -24.90
C ILE A 6 30.09 -26.77 -24.59
N ARG A 7 29.34 -26.20 -25.52
CA ARG A 7 28.61 -24.94 -25.30
C ARG A 7 27.39 -25.27 -24.45
N ILE A 8 27.45 -24.93 -23.16
CA ILE A 8 26.28 -24.99 -22.31
C ILE A 8 25.46 -23.74 -22.65
N ASN A 9 24.31 -23.92 -23.30
CA ASN A 9 23.34 -22.86 -23.44
C ASN A 9 22.72 -22.64 -22.05
N PHE A 10 22.85 -21.42 -21.54
CA PHE A 10 22.08 -21.00 -20.37
C PHE A 10 20.59 -21.09 -20.71
N ALA A 11 19.80 -21.46 -19.72
CA ALA A 11 18.35 -21.63 -19.90
C ALA A 11 17.73 -20.40 -20.57
N GLU A 12 16.89 -20.62 -21.54
CA GLU A 12 16.06 -19.56 -22.12
C GLU A 12 15.18 -18.98 -21.02
N SER A 13 14.98 -17.65 -21.04
CA SER A 13 14.04 -16.97 -20.14
C SER A 13 12.68 -17.69 -20.18
N LYS A 14 12.15 -18.04 -19.01
CA LYS A 14 10.89 -18.77 -18.86
C LYS A 14 9.64 -17.90 -19.02
N ILE A 15 9.80 -16.61 -19.35
CA ILE A 15 8.65 -15.70 -19.50
C ILE A 15 7.82 -16.17 -20.70
N PRO A 16 6.59 -16.67 -20.49
CA PRO A 16 5.74 -17.14 -21.56
C PRO A 16 5.28 -15.98 -22.45
N ILE A 17 5.16 -16.23 -23.72
CA ILE A 17 4.58 -15.26 -24.66
C ILE A 17 3.10 -15.13 -24.32
N PHE A 18 2.65 -13.88 -24.05
CA PHE A 18 1.24 -13.62 -23.84
C PHE A 18 0.49 -13.73 -25.17
N LYS A 19 -0.25 -14.82 -25.32
CA LYS A 19 -1.11 -15.08 -26.48
C LYS A 19 -2.28 -15.96 -26.05
N GLU A 20 -3.49 -15.53 -26.37
CA GLU A 20 -4.69 -16.30 -26.12
C GLU A 20 -4.90 -17.32 -27.24
N ASN A 21 -5.07 -18.58 -26.89
CA ASN A 21 -5.34 -19.65 -27.83
C ASN A 21 -6.64 -20.35 -27.43
N LYS A 22 -7.40 -20.84 -28.43
CA LYS A 22 -8.57 -21.69 -28.19
C LYS A 22 -8.10 -23.07 -27.75
N ALA A 23 -8.42 -23.46 -26.54
CA ALA A 23 -8.24 -24.80 -26.00
C ALA A 23 -9.58 -25.57 -26.06
N LYS A 24 -9.65 -26.72 -25.42
CA LYS A 24 -10.86 -27.56 -25.36
C LYS A 24 -11.96 -26.85 -24.53
N GLY A 25 -12.73 -26.01 -25.18
CA GLY A 25 -13.88 -25.34 -24.57
C GLY A 25 -13.59 -23.97 -23.90
N PHE A 26 -12.33 -23.51 -23.86
CA PHE A 26 -11.97 -22.23 -23.23
C PHE A 26 -10.80 -21.54 -23.97
N LEU A 27 -10.57 -20.27 -23.60
CA LEU A 27 -9.40 -19.51 -24.02
C LEU A 27 -8.27 -19.67 -22.98
N THR A 28 -7.05 -19.95 -23.46
CA THR A 28 -5.89 -20.03 -22.56
C THR A 28 -5.46 -18.65 -22.11
N TYR A 29 -5.07 -18.53 -20.84
CA TYR A 29 -4.47 -17.31 -20.32
C TYR A 29 -2.94 -17.36 -20.51
N GLY A 30 -2.48 -16.79 -21.62
CA GLY A 30 -1.13 -17.01 -22.16
C GLY A 30 -1.07 -18.22 -23.09
N GLN A 31 0.05 -18.39 -23.77
CA GLN A 31 0.22 -19.43 -24.80
C GLN A 31 0.04 -20.86 -24.25
N ASP A 32 0.53 -21.09 -23.06
CA ASP A 32 0.54 -22.39 -22.35
C ASP A 32 -0.45 -22.45 -21.17
N ASN A 33 -1.31 -21.45 -21.04
CA ASN A 33 -2.24 -21.26 -19.91
C ASN A 33 -1.57 -21.06 -18.54
N ALA A 34 -0.26 -20.84 -18.49
CA ALA A 34 0.53 -20.71 -17.27
C ALA A 34 0.88 -19.24 -16.91
N TYR A 35 0.44 -18.26 -17.71
CA TYR A 35 0.78 -16.85 -17.49
C TYR A 35 0.40 -16.35 -16.09
N PRO A 36 -0.79 -16.61 -15.52
CA PRO A 36 -1.10 -16.17 -14.17
C PRO A 36 -0.23 -16.83 -13.11
N GLN A 37 0.09 -18.11 -13.25
CA GLN A 37 0.95 -18.83 -12.32
C GLN A 37 2.37 -18.24 -12.33
N MET A 38 2.91 -17.94 -13.52
CA MET A 38 4.21 -17.26 -13.62
C MET A 38 4.23 -15.92 -12.89
N LEU A 39 3.16 -15.12 -12.99
CA LEU A 39 3.07 -13.85 -12.25
C LEU A 39 3.10 -14.07 -10.73
N ILE A 40 2.41 -15.09 -10.23
CA ILE A 40 2.44 -15.48 -8.82
C ILE A 40 3.83 -15.96 -8.40
N ASP A 41 4.49 -16.77 -9.22
CA ASP A 41 5.83 -17.29 -8.94
C ASP A 41 6.84 -16.13 -8.85
N LEU A 42 6.75 -15.14 -9.74
CA LEU A 42 7.58 -13.94 -9.71
C LEU A 42 7.26 -13.06 -8.48
N PHE A 43 5.99 -12.90 -8.13
CA PHE A 43 5.56 -12.18 -6.94
C PHE A 43 6.15 -12.78 -5.65
N ASN A 44 6.16 -14.10 -5.55
CA ASN A 44 6.68 -14.82 -4.38
C ASN A 44 8.20 -14.90 -4.34
N SER A 45 8.89 -14.78 -5.49
CA SER A 45 10.33 -15.00 -5.58
C SER A 45 11.17 -13.72 -5.62
N SER A 46 10.64 -12.61 -6.13
CA SER A 46 11.33 -11.31 -6.16
C SER A 46 10.94 -10.45 -4.96
N PRO A 47 11.87 -10.19 -4.01
CA PRO A 47 11.55 -9.40 -2.81
C PRO A 47 11.11 -7.97 -3.14
N LYS A 48 11.75 -7.32 -4.12
CA LYS A 48 11.42 -5.95 -4.52
C LYS A 48 10.03 -5.87 -5.13
N HIS A 49 9.76 -6.77 -6.09
CA HIS A 49 8.47 -6.83 -6.76
C HIS A 49 7.33 -7.18 -5.80
N GLY A 50 7.53 -8.20 -4.96
CA GLY A 50 6.52 -8.63 -3.99
C GLY A 50 6.15 -7.53 -3.00
N ALA A 51 7.15 -6.83 -2.45
CA ALA A 51 6.92 -5.72 -1.53
C ALA A 51 6.14 -4.56 -2.20
N ILE A 52 6.51 -4.19 -3.43
CA ILE A 52 5.83 -3.11 -4.17
C ILE A 52 4.38 -3.48 -4.47
N VAL A 53 4.11 -4.69 -4.95
CA VAL A 53 2.74 -5.14 -5.27
C VAL A 53 1.88 -5.16 -4.01
N THR A 54 2.38 -5.71 -2.91
CA THR A 54 1.66 -5.76 -1.64
C THR A 54 1.32 -4.37 -1.13
N GLN A 55 2.31 -3.47 -1.04
CA GLN A 55 2.08 -2.10 -0.56
C GLN A 55 1.14 -1.30 -1.45
N LYS A 56 1.20 -1.48 -2.77
CA LYS A 56 0.26 -0.85 -3.71
C LYS A 56 -1.15 -1.38 -3.54
N ALA A 57 -1.31 -2.68 -3.33
CA ALA A 57 -2.60 -3.28 -3.05
C ALA A 57 -3.21 -2.72 -1.76
N ASP A 58 -2.41 -2.57 -0.69
CA ASP A 58 -2.84 -1.94 0.57
C ASP A 58 -3.29 -0.49 0.36
N PHE A 59 -2.54 0.30 -0.42
CA PHE A 59 -2.94 1.68 -0.74
C PHE A 59 -4.23 1.73 -1.57
N ILE A 60 -4.44 0.81 -2.52
CA ILE A 60 -5.66 0.75 -3.34
C ILE A 60 -6.86 0.28 -2.50
N ALA A 61 -6.67 -0.69 -1.62
CA ALA A 61 -7.70 -1.12 -0.69
C ALA A 61 -8.13 0.02 0.25
N GLY A 62 -7.17 0.88 0.63
CA GLY A 62 -7.41 2.01 1.55
C GLY A 62 -7.66 1.57 2.98
N ASP A 63 -8.21 2.46 3.80
CA ASP A 63 -8.52 2.22 5.21
C ASP A 63 -9.91 1.62 5.39
N LYS A 64 -10.91 2.26 4.79
CA LYS A 64 -12.32 1.89 4.91
C LYS A 64 -13.08 2.16 3.63
N THR A 65 -14.27 1.58 3.54
CA THR A 65 -15.24 1.89 2.49
C THR A 65 -16.30 2.83 3.03
N GLU A 66 -16.40 4.01 2.42
CA GLU A 66 -17.45 5.00 2.71
C GLU A 66 -18.67 4.79 1.82
N ILE A 67 -19.84 5.03 2.40
CA ILE A 67 -21.12 4.94 1.69
C ILE A 67 -21.59 6.35 1.32
N ILE A 68 -21.86 6.56 0.05
CA ILE A 68 -22.48 7.78 -0.45
C ILE A 68 -23.92 7.48 -0.83
N ALA A 69 -24.87 7.97 -0.04
CA ALA A 69 -26.31 7.81 -0.28
C ALA A 69 -27.10 9.03 0.24
N TYR A 70 -28.31 9.20 -0.27
CA TYR A 70 -29.23 10.27 0.13
C TYR A 70 -30.22 9.85 1.22
N ASN A 71 -30.38 8.54 1.45
CA ASN A 71 -31.36 7.98 2.36
C ASN A 71 -30.69 7.23 3.50
N THR A 72 -31.05 7.55 4.74
CA THR A 72 -30.49 6.93 5.95
C THR A 72 -30.81 5.44 6.07
N GLU A 73 -31.97 4.99 5.60
CA GLU A 73 -32.30 3.55 5.58
C GLU A 73 -31.40 2.75 4.65
N ASP A 74 -31.02 3.33 3.50
CA ASP A 74 -30.14 2.68 2.54
C ASP A 74 -28.70 2.63 3.07
N ILE A 75 -28.29 3.66 3.85
CA ILE A 75 -26.99 3.68 4.54
C ILE A 75 -26.95 2.57 5.59
N ALA A 76 -27.99 2.42 6.43
CA ALA A 76 -28.02 1.37 7.45
C ALA A 76 -27.92 -0.04 6.83
N LYS A 77 -28.74 -0.32 5.79
CA LYS A 77 -28.69 -1.60 5.06
C LYS A 77 -27.34 -1.85 4.36
N ALA A 78 -26.71 -0.78 3.90
CA ALA A 78 -25.40 -0.90 3.27
C ALA A 78 -24.30 -1.18 4.31
N ASN A 79 -24.32 -0.55 5.49
CA ASN A 79 -23.41 -0.84 6.58
C ASN A 79 -23.51 -2.30 7.02
N ASP A 80 -24.74 -2.81 7.25
CA ASP A 80 -24.96 -4.23 7.59
C ASP A 80 -24.33 -5.16 6.54
N ALA A 81 -24.40 -4.78 5.25
CA ALA A 81 -23.83 -5.58 4.18
C ALA A 81 -22.32 -5.40 4.05
N LEU A 82 -21.75 -4.25 4.44
CA LEU A 82 -20.29 -4.06 4.50
C LEU A 82 -19.70 -4.85 5.66
N ASP A 83 -20.37 -4.89 6.81
CA ASP A 83 -19.91 -5.65 7.99
C ASP A 83 -19.91 -7.18 7.75
N SER A 84 -20.77 -7.66 6.84
CA SER A 84 -20.86 -9.09 6.51
C SER A 84 -21.29 -9.27 5.06
N ILE A 85 -20.32 -9.21 4.14
CA ILE A 85 -20.55 -9.36 2.70
C ILE A 85 -20.82 -10.81 2.30
N ASN A 86 -20.33 -11.75 3.09
CA ASN A 86 -20.56 -13.17 2.97
C ASN A 86 -20.43 -13.86 4.35
N ALA A 87 -20.55 -15.19 4.40
CA ALA A 87 -20.53 -15.96 5.64
C ALA A 87 -19.19 -15.92 6.40
N TYR A 88 -18.11 -15.44 5.78
CA TYR A 88 -16.75 -15.59 6.33
C TYR A 88 -15.99 -14.28 6.50
N GLU A 89 -16.39 -13.20 5.81
CA GLU A 89 -15.61 -11.97 5.77
C GLU A 89 -16.47 -10.72 5.60
N ASP A 90 -15.91 -9.59 6.02
CA ASP A 90 -16.42 -8.25 5.74
C ASP A 90 -16.03 -7.76 4.35
N PHE A 91 -16.58 -6.63 3.94
CA PHE A 91 -16.35 -6.06 2.63
C PHE A 91 -14.93 -5.53 2.45
N ASP A 92 -14.30 -4.96 3.49
CA ASP A 92 -12.94 -4.43 3.40
C ASP A 92 -11.92 -5.56 3.27
N SER A 93 -12.13 -6.70 3.93
CA SER A 93 -11.35 -7.92 3.71
C SER A 93 -11.48 -8.46 2.28
N LEU A 94 -12.70 -8.46 1.73
CA LEU A 94 -12.95 -8.79 0.33
C LEU A 94 -12.22 -7.82 -0.61
N LYS A 95 -12.29 -6.52 -0.32
CA LYS A 95 -11.65 -5.44 -1.09
C LYS A 95 -10.12 -5.56 -1.12
N ASN A 96 -9.50 -5.98 -0.02
CA ASN A 96 -8.05 -6.26 0.02
C ASN A 96 -7.65 -7.34 -0.99
N LYS A 97 -8.42 -8.43 -1.10
CA LYS A 97 -8.18 -9.48 -2.10
C LYS A 97 -8.36 -8.97 -3.53
N ILE A 98 -9.40 -8.14 -3.74
CA ILE A 98 -9.66 -7.49 -5.03
C ILE A 98 -8.50 -6.58 -5.43
N ALA A 99 -7.99 -5.77 -4.50
CA ALA A 99 -6.87 -4.87 -4.74
C ALA A 99 -5.58 -5.63 -5.07
N GLN A 100 -5.33 -6.76 -4.41
CA GLN A 100 -4.19 -7.62 -4.71
C GLN A 100 -4.28 -8.24 -6.11
N ASP A 101 -5.44 -8.78 -6.48
CA ASP A 101 -5.66 -9.29 -7.84
C ASP A 101 -5.51 -8.18 -8.89
N LEU A 102 -6.01 -6.99 -8.60
CA LEU A 102 -5.91 -5.84 -9.48
C LEU A 102 -4.44 -5.43 -9.72
N GLU A 103 -3.59 -5.49 -8.68
CA GLU A 103 -2.16 -5.17 -8.82
C GLU A 103 -1.35 -6.30 -9.45
N LEU A 104 -1.73 -7.56 -9.25
CA LEU A 104 -1.06 -8.70 -9.86
C LEU A 104 -1.44 -8.90 -11.33
N PHE A 105 -2.73 -8.81 -11.65
CA PHE A 105 -3.28 -9.26 -12.93
C PHE A 105 -3.91 -8.15 -13.77
N ASP A 106 -4.14 -6.97 -13.20
CA ASP A 106 -4.92 -5.87 -13.80
C ASP A 106 -6.43 -6.19 -13.96
N GLY A 107 -6.94 -7.06 -13.08
CA GLY A 107 -8.33 -7.47 -13.06
C GLY A 107 -8.68 -8.27 -11.81
N PHE A 108 -9.96 -8.52 -11.59
CA PHE A 108 -10.46 -9.35 -10.49
C PHE A 108 -11.76 -10.06 -10.87
N ALA A 109 -12.10 -11.10 -10.14
CA ALA A 109 -13.32 -11.87 -10.34
C ALA A 109 -14.06 -12.10 -9.01
N LEU A 110 -15.40 -11.98 -9.06
CA LEU A 110 -16.27 -12.19 -7.91
C LEU A 110 -17.39 -13.17 -8.24
N GLU A 111 -17.62 -14.12 -7.38
CA GLU A 111 -18.82 -14.93 -7.41
C GLU A 111 -19.99 -14.19 -6.76
N ILE A 112 -21.09 -14.09 -7.48
CA ILE A 112 -22.29 -13.38 -7.04
C ILE A 112 -23.40 -14.38 -6.79
N ILE A 113 -23.89 -14.43 -5.57
CA ILE A 113 -24.97 -15.32 -5.14
C ILE A 113 -26.23 -14.51 -4.89
N TRP A 114 -27.32 -14.86 -5.60
CA TRP A 114 -28.63 -14.26 -5.42
C TRP A 114 -29.40 -14.91 -4.27
N ASN A 115 -30.26 -14.14 -3.62
CA ASN A 115 -31.20 -14.72 -2.67
C ASN A 115 -32.19 -15.67 -3.37
N LYS A 116 -32.87 -16.54 -2.62
CA LYS A 116 -33.82 -17.53 -3.16
C LYS A 116 -34.91 -16.91 -4.04
N ALA A 117 -35.33 -15.67 -3.76
CA ALA A 117 -36.34 -14.94 -4.54
C ALA A 117 -35.72 -14.25 -5.78
N LYS A 118 -34.42 -14.30 -5.97
CA LYS A 118 -33.67 -13.65 -7.05
C LYS A 118 -33.91 -12.12 -7.14
N THR A 119 -34.22 -11.48 -6.01
CA THR A 119 -34.51 -10.04 -5.93
C THR A 119 -33.30 -9.21 -5.58
N LYS A 120 -32.43 -9.75 -4.73
CA LYS A 120 -31.23 -9.08 -4.21
C LYS A 120 -30.05 -10.05 -4.22
N ILE A 121 -28.86 -9.51 -4.26
CA ILE A 121 -27.63 -10.26 -3.99
C ILE A 121 -27.65 -10.61 -2.50
N ALA A 122 -27.38 -11.87 -2.19
CA ALA A 122 -27.27 -12.39 -0.83
C ALA A 122 -25.82 -12.35 -0.34
N GLU A 123 -24.89 -12.77 -1.19
CA GLU A 123 -23.48 -12.92 -0.83
C GLU A 123 -22.59 -12.64 -2.04
N ILE A 124 -21.40 -12.12 -1.76
CA ILE A 124 -20.34 -11.89 -2.75
C ILE A 124 -19.06 -12.55 -2.23
N TYR A 125 -18.45 -13.40 -3.04
CA TYR A 125 -17.18 -14.06 -2.72
C TYR A 125 -16.09 -13.65 -3.70
N HIS A 126 -14.87 -13.54 -3.19
CA HIS A 126 -13.69 -13.44 -4.05
C HIS A 126 -13.48 -14.76 -4.77
N LEU A 127 -13.32 -14.68 -6.07
CA LEU A 127 -12.94 -15.83 -6.89
C LEU A 127 -11.50 -15.61 -7.39
N PRO A 128 -10.52 -16.41 -6.93
CA PRO A 128 -9.11 -16.21 -7.29
C PRO A 128 -8.93 -16.05 -8.80
N PHE A 129 -8.47 -14.86 -9.21
CA PHE A 129 -8.48 -14.46 -10.62
C PHE A 129 -7.63 -15.36 -11.51
N GLN A 130 -6.51 -15.86 -10.97
CA GLN A 130 -5.63 -16.82 -11.68
C GLN A 130 -6.33 -18.13 -12.06
N ASN A 131 -7.42 -18.47 -11.38
CA ASN A 131 -8.15 -19.72 -11.57
C ASN A 131 -9.34 -19.61 -12.52
N VAL A 132 -9.66 -18.37 -12.97
CA VAL A 132 -10.80 -18.14 -13.88
C VAL A 132 -10.34 -18.17 -15.34
N ARG A 133 -11.13 -18.82 -16.20
CA ARG A 133 -10.93 -18.83 -17.65
C ARG A 133 -12.20 -18.47 -18.38
N HIS A 134 -12.04 -17.81 -19.53
CA HIS A 134 -13.15 -17.51 -20.43
C HIS A 134 -13.53 -18.77 -21.20
N SER A 135 -14.76 -19.19 -21.08
CA SER A 135 -15.35 -20.25 -21.90
C SER A 135 -15.67 -19.73 -23.31
N LEU A 136 -15.67 -20.64 -24.31
CA LEU A 136 -16.00 -20.27 -25.69
C LEU A 136 -17.47 -19.91 -25.89
N ASP A 137 -18.34 -20.23 -24.94
CA ASP A 137 -19.77 -19.90 -24.92
C ASP A 137 -20.12 -18.56 -24.30
N GLY A 138 -19.09 -17.76 -23.92
CA GLY A 138 -19.27 -16.44 -23.31
C GLY A 138 -19.51 -16.48 -21.80
N HIS A 139 -19.26 -17.62 -21.16
CA HIS A 139 -19.31 -17.81 -19.71
C HIS A 139 -17.91 -17.97 -19.12
N TYR A 140 -17.80 -18.43 -17.87
CA TYR A 140 -16.54 -18.60 -17.17
C TYR A 140 -16.39 -20.03 -16.66
N LEU A 141 -15.15 -20.48 -16.62
CA LEU A 141 -14.75 -21.74 -16.03
C LEU A 141 -13.79 -21.46 -14.88
N TYR A 142 -13.97 -22.18 -13.79
CA TYR A 142 -13.10 -22.12 -12.62
C TYR A 142 -12.48 -23.47 -12.33
N ALA A 143 -11.20 -23.52 -12.08
CA ALA A 143 -10.49 -24.69 -11.60
C ALA A 143 -9.37 -24.27 -10.67
N GLU A 144 -9.18 -25.01 -9.57
CA GLU A 144 -8.10 -24.76 -8.61
C GLU A 144 -6.72 -24.96 -9.22
N ASP A 145 -6.59 -25.98 -10.07
CA ASP A 145 -5.34 -26.32 -10.77
C ASP A 145 -5.59 -26.59 -12.25
N TRP A 146 -5.16 -25.67 -13.10
CA TRP A 146 -5.22 -25.82 -14.55
C TRP A 146 -4.08 -26.67 -15.15
N SER A 147 -3.10 -27.09 -14.34
CA SER A 147 -2.02 -27.99 -14.77
C SER A 147 -2.47 -29.46 -14.81
N ASP A 148 -3.48 -29.80 -14.01
CA ASP A 148 -4.06 -31.15 -14.04
C ASP A 148 -4.90 -31.35 -15.32
N ARG A 149 -4.43 -32.25 -16.16
CA ARG A 149 -5.11 -32.60 -17.42
C ARG A 149 -6.49 -33.28 -17.24
N LYS A 150 -6.80 -33.73 -16.02
CA LYS A 150 -8.06 -34.41 -15.68
C LYS A 150 -9.05 -33.47 -14.97
N VAL A 151 -8.65 -32.22 -14.72
CA VAL A 151 -9.49 -31.27 -14.06
C VAL A 151 -10.83 -31.11 -14.78
N LYS A 152 -11.90 -31.09 -14.01
CA LYS A 152 -13.24 -30.75 -14.48
C LYS A 152 -13.57 -29.38 -13.92
N PRO A 153 -13.44 -28.32 -14.73
CA PRO A 153 -13.70 -26.99 -14.24
C PRO A 153 -15.18 -26.79 -13.92
N ASP A 154 -15.47 -26.06 -12.88
CA ASP A 154 -16.81 -25.58 -12.57
C ASP A 154 -17.23 -24.53 -13.59
N HIS A 155 -18.49 -24.60 -14.01
CA HIS A 155 -19.07 -23.65 -14.95
C HIS A 155 -19.84 -22.57 -14.22
N TYR A 156 -19.54 -21.31 -14.54
CA TYR A 156 -20.17 -20.13 -13.99
C TYR A 156 -20.75 -19.29 -15.11
N TYR A 157 -21.98 -18.79 -14.92
CA TYR A 157 -22.59 -17.85 -15.83
C TYR A 157 -21.91 -16.49 -15.76
N ALA A 158 -21.80 -15.80 -16.89
CA ALA A 158 -21.37 -14.41 -16.89
C ALA A 158 -22.38 -13.54 -16.14
N TRP A 159 -21.87 -12.55 -15.40
CA TRP A 159 -22.71 -11.61 -14.67
C TRP A 159 -23.78 -10.97 -15.56
N ASN A 160 -25.01 -11.18 -15.23
CA ASN A 160 -26.17 -10.56 -15.89
C ASN A 160 -27.29 -10.34 -14.87
N PRO A 161 -27.56 -9.09 -14.46
CA PRO A 161 -28.58 -8.79 -13.46
C PRO A 161 -30.01 -9.05 -13.93
N ASN A 162 -30.22 -9.30 -15.23
CA ASN A 162 -31.54 -9.61 -15.77
C ASN A 162 -31.87 -11.11 -15.69
N THR A 163 -30.91 -11.99 -15.90
CA THR A 163 -31.11 -13.46 -15.85
C THR A 163 -31.04 -14.02 -14.44
N ARG A 164 -30.19 -13.43 -13.59
CA ARG A 164 -30.00 -13.78 -12.16
C ARG A 164 -29.85 -15.28 -11.93
N GLU A 165 -28.90 -15.87 -12.68
CA GLU A 165 -28.56 -17.28 -12.53
C GLU A 165 -27.93 -17.55 -11.16
N SER A 166 -27.96 -18.80 -10.70
CA SER A 166 -27.57 -19.16 -9.34
C SER A 166 -26.08 -18.99 -9.04
N LYS A 167 -25.21 -19.16 -10.05
CA LYS A 167 -23.76 -19.00 -9.95
C LYS A 167 -23.29 -18.07 -11.06
N GLN A 168 -23.10 -16.80 -10.75
CA GLN A 168 -22.62 -15.81 -11.71
C GLN A 168 -21.27 -15.28 -11.29
N VAL A 169 -20.41 -15.05 -12.27
CA VAL A 169 -19.13 -14.38 -12.07
C VAL A 169 -19.19 -12.97 -12.63
N PHE A 170 -18.89 -12.00 -11.79
CA PHE A 170 -18.56 -10.65 -12.20
C PHE A 170 -17.06 -10.64 -12.48
N TYR A 171 -16.70 -10.51 -13.74
CA TYR A 171 -15.32 -10.44 -14.20
C TYR A 171 -14.98 -9.01 -14.62
N PHE A 172 -14.02 -8.42 -13.95
CA PHE A 172 -13.54 -7.08 -14.23
C PHE A 172 -12.10 -7.11 -14.71
N LYS A 173 -11.78 -6.32 -15.73
CA LYS A 173 -10.42 -6.10 -16.19
C LYS A 173 -10.22 -4.63 -16.54
N MET A 174 -9.03 -4.12 -16.28
CA MET A 174 -8.62 -2.80 -16.77
C MET A 174 -8.40 -2.84 -18.29
N TYR A 175 -8.76 -1.76 -18.96
CA TYR A 175 -8.46 -1.65 -20.38
C TYR A 175 -6.96 -1.42 -20.61
N LYS A 176 -6.37 -2.27 -21.45
CA LYS A 176 -5.01 -2.11 -21.93
C LYS A 176 -4.97 -2.44 -23.43
N ALA A 177 -4.36 -1.55 -24.22
CA ALA A 177 -4.25 -1.77 -25.66
C ALA A 177 -3.48 -3.07 -25.97
N GLY A 178 -4.00 -3.85 -26.92
CA GLY A 178 -3.41 -5.11 -27.35
C GLY A 178 -3.81 -6.34 -26.50
N CYS A 179 -4.61 -6.15 -25.45
CA CYS A 179 -5.17 -7.28 -24.66
C CYS A 179 -6.53 -7.71 -25.23
N GLY A 180 -6.75 -9.03 -25.29
CA GLY A 180 -8.02 -9.64 -25.69
C GLY A 180 -8.96 -9.84 -24.52
N GLU A 181 -9.35 -11.07 -24.22
CA GLU A 181 -10.24 -11.39 -23.10
C GLU A 181 -9.56 -11.28 -21.75
N TYR A 182 -8.26 -11.57 -21.67
CA TYR A 182 -7.48 -11.46 -20.46
C TYR A 182 -6.67 -10.18 -20.40
N PRO A 183 -6.52 -9.56 -19.21
CA PRO A 183 -5.59 -8.48 -19.00
C PRO A 183 -4.13 -8.98 -18.95
N THR A 184 -3.18 -8.08 -19.09
CA THR A 184 -1.77 -8.33 -18.78
C THR A 184 -1.37 -7.53 -17.57
N ALA A 185 -0.42 -8.04 -16.80
CA ALA A 185 0.07 -7.37 -15.58
C ALA A 185 0.38 -5.88 -15.81
N PRO A 186 0.08 -4.99 -14.84
CA PRO A 186 0.37 -3.56 -14.96
C PRO A 186 1.85 -3.30 -15.24
N TYR A 187 2.72 -4.13 -14.66
CA TYR A 187 4.18 -4.12 -14.75
C TYR A 187 4.76 -5.05 -15.83
N GLN A 188 3.98 -5.39 -16.85
CA GLN A 188 4.38 -6.31 -17.94
C GLN A 188 5.75 -6.01 -18.55
N SER A 189 6.13 -4.73 -18.64
CA SER A 189 7.42 -4.30 -19.21
C SER A 189 8.63 -4.71 -18.36
N ALA A 190 8.45 -4.88 -17.05
CA ALA A 190 9.52 -5.22 -16.12
C ALA A 190 9.66 -6.72 -15.83
N LEU A 191 8.86 -7.61 -16.43
CA LEU A 191 8.90 -9.05 -16.11
C LEU A 191 10.31 -9.64 -16.20
N LYS A 192 11.10 -9.20 -17.18
CA LYS A 192 12.50 -9.63 -17.31
C LYS A 192 13.39 -9.16 -16.16
N TYR A 193 13.20 -7.94 -15.69
CA TYR A 193 13.95 -7.39 -14.55
C TYR A 193 13.55 -8.06 -13.24
N ILE A 194 12.27 -8.41 -13.09
CA ILE A 194 11.78 -9.18 -11.94
C ILE A 194 12.37 -10.60 -11.94
N GLU A 195 12.47 -11.24 -13.11
CA GLU A 195 13.15 -12.52 -13.25
C GLU A 195 14.65 -12.41 -12.94
N ILE A 196 15.34 -11.35 -13.40
CA ILE A 196 16.73 -11.06 -13.06
C ILE A 196 16.93 -10.85 -11.56
N ASP A 197 16.03 -10.13 -10.88
CA ASP A 197 16.08 -9.95 -9.41
C ASP A 197 16.05 -11.30 -8.68
N THR A 198 15.20 -12.21 -9.11
CA THR A 198 15.12 -13.57 -8.59
C THR A 198 16.43 -14.35 -8.84
N GLU A 199 16.97 -14.25 -10.06
CA GLU A 199 18.23 -14.94 -10.41
C GLU A 199 19.47 -14.36 -9.70
N ILE A 200 19.48 -13.06 -9.41
CA ILE A 200 20.52 -12.44 -8.56
C ILE A 200 20.48 -13.08 -7.15
N ALA A 201 19.31 -13.21 -6.56
CA ALA A 201 19.16 -13.86 -5.25
C ALA A 201 19.61 -15.32 -5.27
N ASN A 202 19.23 -16.07 -6.30
CA ASN A 202 19.66 -17.45 -6.52
C ASN A 202 21.18 -17.55 -6.71
N PHE A 203 21.77 -16.63 -7.45
CA PHE A 203 23.23 -16.57 -7.65
C PHE A 203 23.97 -16.32 -6.33
N HIS A 204 23.53 -15.34 -5.52
CA HIS A 204 24.12 -15.09 -4.21
C HIS A 204 24.00 -16.30 -3.29
N LEU A 205 22.81 -16.92 -3.23
CA LEU A 205 22.62 -18.12 -2.42
C LEU A 205 23.54 -19.27 -2.85
N ASN A 206 23.66 -19.50 -4.17
CA ASN A 206 24.56 -20.53 -4.69
C ASN A 206 26.05 -20.18 -4.46
N SER A 207 26.42 -18.91 -4.57
CA SER A 207 27.78 -18.45 -4.27
C SER A 207 28.13 -18.67 -2.79
N ILE A 208 27.22 -18.34 -1.88
CA ILE A 208 27.39 -18.62 -0.44
C ILE A 208 27.51 -20.12 -0.18
N LYS A 209 26.61 -20.93 -0.75
CA LYS A 209 26.63 -22.39 -0.62
C LYS A 209 27.91 -23.03 -1.20
N SER A 210 28.48 -22.39 -2.22
CA SER A 210 29.70 -22.84 -2.90
C SER A 210 30.97 -22.23 -2.29
N GLY A 211 30.89 -21.43 -1.23
CA GLY A 211 32.02 -20.81 -0.52
C GLY A 211 32.71 -19.71 -1.31
N PHE A 212 31.95 -18.74 -1.81
CA PHE A 212 32.51 -17.58 -2.50
C PHE A 212 33.55 -17.91 -3.55
N SER A 213 33.16 -18.70 -4.55
CA SER A 213 33.84 -18.93 -5.83
C SER A 213 35.37 -19.07 -5.80
N ALA A 214 35.91 -19.86 -4.92
CA ALA A 214 37.24 -20.38 -5.18
C ALA A 214 37.08 -21.50 -6.23
N GLN A 215 37.20 -21.18 -7.50
CA GLN A 215 37.36 -22.21 -8.54
C GLN A 215 38.74 -22.81 -8.33
N THR A 216 38.79 -23.87 -7.54
CA THR A 216 40.03 -24.64 -7.37
C THR A 216 40.16 -25.56 -8.56
N LEU A 217 41.15 -25.31 -9.42
CA LEU A 217 41.51 -26.23 -10.49
C LEU A 217 42.38 -27.34 -9.92
N LEU A 218 41.86 -28.55 -9.82
CA LEU A 218 42.62 -29.72 -9.45
C LEU A 218 43.10 -30.45 -10.71
N GLN A 219 44.41 -30.44 -10.93
CA GLN A 219 45.02 -31.15 -12.05
C GLN A 219 45.59 -32.50 -11.59
N LEU A 220 45.15 -33.57 -12.18
CA LEU A 220 45.58 -34.93 -11.88
C LEU A 220 46.43 -35.48 -13.04
N PHE A 221 47.75 -35.64 -12.79
CA PHE A 221 48.72 -36.14 -13.76
C PHE A 221 48.83 -37.67 -13.66
N LYS A 222 47.75 -38.41 -13.93
CA LYS A 222 47.71 -39.87 -13.90
C LYS A 222 47.26 -40.49 -15.20
N GLY A 223 47.29 -39.74 -16.30
CA GLY A 223 46.70 -40.14 -17.59
C GLY A 223 45.20 -39.88 -17.64
N VAL A 224 44.64 -39.95 -18.84
CA VAL A 224 43.19 -39.73 -19.07
C VAL A 224 42.44 -41.01 -18.67
N PRO A 225 41.64 -40.98 -17.60
CA PRO A 225 40.89 -42.17 -17.17
C PRO A 225 39.79 -42.52 -18.14
N SER A 226 39.33 -43.77 -18.10
CA SER A 226 38.11 -44.14 -18.79
C SER A 226 36.89 -43.33 -18.31
N PRO A 227 35.84 -43.14 -19.12
CA PRO A 227 34.64 -42.36 -18.71
C PRO A 227 33.94 -42.88 -17.45
N SER A 228 34.13 -44.16 -17.10
CA SER A 228 33.61 -44.74 -15.85
C SER A 228 34.45 -44.38 -14.63
N GLU A 229 35.76 -44.37 -14.77
CA GLU A 229 36.74 -44.00 -13.71
C GLU A 229 36.65 -42.49 -13.45
N ALA A 230 36.54 -41.66 -14.50
CA ALA A 230 36.37 -40.22 -14.36
C ALA A 230 35.10 -39.92 -13.56
N ARG A 231 33.96 -40.54 -13.88
CA ARG A 231 32.71 -40.36 -13.14
C ARG A 231 32.82 -40.85 -11.69
N SER A 232 33.48 -41.96 -11.42
CA SER A 232 33.66 -42.45 -10.06
C SER A 232 34.56 -41.52 -9.23
N THR A 233 35.59 -40.95 -9.83
CA THR A 233 36.49 -39.97 -9.18
C THR A 233 35.75 -38.68 -8.89
N ILE A 234 35.04 -38.12 -9.86
CA ILE A 234 34.23 -36.90 -9.67
C ILE A 234 33.20 -37.14 -8.55
N ARG A 235 32.54 -38.30 -8.52
CA ARG A 235 31.56 -38.65 -7.49
C ARG A 235 32.19 -38.71 -6.10
N ARG A 236 33.35 -39.35 -5.94
CA ARG A 236 34.07 -39.39 -4.67
C ARG A 236 34.52 -38.02 -4.20
N PHE A 237 34.99 -37.18 -5.13
CA PHE A 237 35.30 -35.77 -4.79
C PHE A 237 34.06 -35.01 -4.35
N LYS A 238 32.96 -35.15 -5.10
CA LYS A 238 31.72 -34.51 -4.76
C LYS A 238 31.18 -34.97 -3.37
N ASP A 239 31.24 -36.26 -3.09
CA ASP A 239 30.79 -36.85 -1.82
C ASP A 239 31.66 -36.42 -0.62
N ASN A 240 32.95 -36.16 -0.84
CA ASN A 240 33.90 -35.79 0.22
C ASN A 240 34.10 -34.28 0.40
N PHE A 241 33.80 -33.47 -0.62
CA PHE A 241 34.09 -32.03 -0.62
C PHE A 241 32.87 -31.14 -0.93
N SER A 242 31.71 -31.69 -1.20
CA SER A 242 30.47 -30.93 -1.35
C SER A 242 29.51 -31.20 -0.18
N GLY A 243 29.30 -30.19 0.62
CA GLY A 243 28.35 -30.15 1.74
C GLY A 243 28.39 -28.76 2.35
N THR A 244 27.42 -28.44 3.19
CA THR A 244 27.33 -27.12 3.86
C THR A 244 28.60 -26.74 4.65
N ASP A 245 29.43 -27.73 5.02
CA ASP A 245 30.66 -27.54 5.77
C ASP A 245 31.94 -27.47 4.88
N ASN A 246 31.82 -27.77 3.57
CA ASN A 246 32.94 -27.79 2.63
C ASN A 246 32.62 -26.97 1.37
N ALA A 247 32.49 -25.68 1.54
CA ALA A 247 32.15 -24.74 0.49
C ALA A 247 33.36 -24.51 -0.45
N GLY A 248 33.21 -24.86 -1.72
CA GLY A 248 34.12 -24.56 -2.81
C GLY A 248 33.84 -25.39 -4.07
N SER A 249 33.74 -24.74 -5.22
CA SER A 249 33.65 -25.46 -6.50
C SER A 249 35.04 -25.90 -6.92
N ILE A 250 35.25 -27.21 -7.13
CA ILE A 250 36.49 -27.82 -7.56
C ILE A 250 36.38 -28.19 -9.04
N ILE A 251 37.24 -27.65 -9.87
CA ILE A 251 37.39 -28.07 -11.27
C ILE A 251 38.47 -29.14 -11.30
N ILE A 252 38.16 -30.35 -11.78
CA ILE A 252 39.07 -31.45 -11.88
C ILE A 252 39.50 -31.62 -13.34
N GLN A 253 40.80 -31.53 -13.61
CA GLN A 253 41.38 -31.77 -14.91
C GLN A 253 42.26 -33.02 -14.83
N PHE A 254 42.12 -33.95 -15.75
CA PHE A 254 42.97 -35.13 -15.90
C PHE A 254 43.94 -34.88 -17.02
N ASN A 255 45.25 -34.91 -16.70
CA ASN A 255 46.34 -34.65 -17.62
C ASN A 255 47.21 -35.92 -17.81
N ASP A 256 47.87 -36.04 -18.94
CA ASP A 256 48.88 -37.08 -19.14
C ASP A 256 50.13 -36.76 -18.28
N PRO A 257 50.87 -37.78 -17.80
CA PRO A 257 52.02 -37.59 -16.93
C PRO A 257 53.11 -36.69 -17.52
N ASN A 258 53.18 -36.53 -18.84
CA ASN A 258 54.16 -35.74 -19.56
C ASN A 258 53.62 -34.36 -20.05
N GLU A 259 52.38 -34.00 -19.74
CA GLU A 259 51.83 -32.70 -20.11
C GLU A 259 52.32 -31.59 -19.15
N THR A 260 52.56 -30.40 -19.71
CA THR A 260 52.83 -29.22 -18.90
C THR A 260 51.56 -28.77 -18.16
N PRO A 261 51.66 -28.35 -16.89
CA PRO A 261 50.52 -27.84 -16.14
C PRO A 261 49.79 -26.71 -16.89
N SER A 262 48.47 -26.79 -16.99
CA SER A 262 47.69 -25.69 -17.53
C SER A 262 47.82 -24.47 -16.62
N VAL A 263 48.04 -23.31 -17.21
CA VAL A 263 48.06 -22.05 -16.46
C VAL A 263 46.64 -21.70 -16.09
N VAL A 264 46.33 -21.63 -14.81
CA VAL A 264 45.05 -21.13 -14.32
C VAL A 264 45.05 -19.62 -14.42
N ASN A 265 44.48 -19.08 -15.47
CA ASN A 265 44.15 -17.67 -15.50
C ASN A 265 42.87 -17.49 -14.67
N ASN A 266 42.94 -16.63 -13.68
CA ASN A 266 41.77 -16.27 -12.89
C ASN A 266 40.78 -15.55 -13.83
N LEU A 267 39.70 -16.23 -14.21
CA LEU A 267 38.72 -15.73 -15.15
C LEU A 267 37.68 -14.81 -14.45
N ALA A 268 37.82 -14.64 -13.15
CA ALA A 268 36.97 -13.70 -12.43
C ALA A 268 37.43 -12.26 -12.74
N PRO A 269 36.59 -11.40 -13.32
CA PRO A 269 36.94 -9.99 -13.48
C PRO A 269 37.21 -9.38 -12.10
N SER A 270 38.29 -8.57 -11.99
CA SER A 270 38.64 -7.89 -10.74
C SER A 270 37.56 -6.94 -10.19
N ASP A 271 36.55 -6.60 -10.99
CA ASP A 271 35.45 -5.69 -10.67
C ASP A 271 34.08 -6.40 -10.67
N PHE A 272 34.06 -7.71 -10.44
CA PHE A 272 32.80 -8.49 -10.48
C PHE A 272 31.76 -7.97 -9.48
N ASP A 273 32.18 -7.64 -8.26
CA ASP A 273 31.33 -7.11 -7.20
C ASP A 273 30.70 -5.78 -7.61
N LYS A 274 31.47 -4.88 -8.22
CA LYS A 274 30.96 -3.60 -8.71
C LYS A 274 29.93 -3.76 -9.85
N GLN A 275 30.14 -4.74 -10.71
CA GLN A 275 29.19 -5.02 -11.79
C GLN A 275 27.87 -5.56 -11.25
N PHE A 276 27.91 -6.35 -10.17
CA PHE A 276 26.70 -6.83 -9.49
C PHE A 276 25.94 -5.70 -8.80
N ASP A 277 26.64 -4.78 -8.13
CA ASP A 277 26.02 -3.62 -7.49
C ASP A 277 25.31 -2.73 -8.53
N ILE A 278 25.98 -2.46 -9.66
CA ILE A 278 25.39 -1.70 -10.77
C ILE A 278 24.17 -2.41 -11.32
N LEU A 279 24.26 -3.73 -11.55
CA LEU A 279 23.13 -4.51 -12.06
C LEU A 279 21.96 -4.50 -11.07
N ASN A 280 22.21 -4.70 -9.79
CA ASN A 280 21.19 -4.71 -8.74
C ASN A 280 20.46 -3.35 -8.64
N ASN A 281 21.20 -2.24 -8.74
CA ASN A 281 20.64 -0.89 -8.74
C ASN A 281 19.81 -0.65 -9.99
N THR A 282 20.33 -1.01 -11.18
CA THR A 282 19.57 -0.89 -12.45
C THR A 282 18.26 -1.71 -12.40
N VAL A 283 18.32 -2.94 -11.91
CA VAL A 283 17.14 -3.81 -11.77
C VAL A 283 16.11 -3.18 -10.83
N GLN A 284 16.55 -2.61 -9.72
CA GLN A 284 15.67 -1.90 -8.78
C GLN A 284 14.99 -0.69 -9.43
N GLU A 285 15.74 0.16 -10.13
CA GLU A 285 15.22 1.34 -10.81
C GLU A 285 14.18 0.97 -11.87
N GLU A 286 14.46 -0.04 -12.70
CA GLU A 286 13.57 -0.49 -13.76
C GLU A 286 12.27 -1.12 -13.19
N ILE A 287 12.35 -1.84 -12.09
CA ILE A 287 11.17 -2.38 -11.39
C ILE A 287 10.32 -1.22 -10.83
N LEU A 288 10.95 -0.25 -10.13
CA LEU A 288 10.25 0.90 -9.58
C LEU A 288 9.56 1.73 -10.68
N MET A 289 10.27 1.97 -11.80
CA MET A 289 9.73 2.71 -12.95
C MET A 289 8.51 1.99 -13.58
N ALA A 290 8.59 0.69 -13.78
CA ALA A 290 7.49 -0.09 -14.35
C ALA A 290 6.27 -0.14 -13.42
N HIS A 291 6.49 -0.09 -12.11
CA HIS A 291 5.44 0.02 -11.12
C HIS A 291 4.90 1.44 -10.93
N ARG A 292 5.45 2.43 -11.66
CA ARG A 292 5.10 3.85 -11.56
C ARG A 292 5.27 4.42 -10.16
N VAL A 293 6.27 3.94 -9.43
CA VAL A 293 6.59 4.43 -8.08
C VAL A 293 7.16 5.84 -8.18
N THR A 294 6.53 6.81 -7.53
CA THR A 294 6.96 8.22 -7.52
C THR A 294 8.16 8.45 -6.61
N SER A 295 8.25 7.72 -5.50
CA SER A 295 9.39 7.76 -4.60
C SER A 295 9.64 6.39 -3.96
N PRO A 296 10.88 5.87 -4.02
CA PRO A 296 11.27 4.62 -3.37
C PRO A 296 11.02 4.61 -1.85
N MET A 297 11.02 5.78 -1.21
CA MET A 297 10.77 5.93 0.23
C MET A 297 9.39 5.42 0.66
N LEU A 298 8.37 5.51 -0.22
CA LEU A 298 7.03 4.97 0.05
C LEU A 298 7.03 3.45 0.26
N PHE A 299 8.08 2.78 -0.21
CA PHE A 299 8.28 1.33 -0.13
C PHE A 299 9.43 0.96 0.82
N GLY A 300 9.85 1.90 1.70
CA GLY A 300 10.91 1.67 2.68
C GLY A 300 12.32 1.66 2.10
N ILE A 301 12.50 2.04 0.85
CA ILE A 301 13.80 2.07 0.17
C ILE A 301 14.42 3.46 0.33
N LYS A 302 15.58 3.55 0.99
CA LYS A 302 16.35 4.80 1.07
C LYS A 302 17.27 4.93 -0.15
N THR A 303 17.23 6.08 -0.81
CA THR A 303 18.16 6.44 -1.88
C THR A 303 19.18 7.45 -1.38
N GLU A 304 20.41 7.37 -1.90
CA GLU A 304 21.48 8.31 -1.54
C GLU A 304 21.07 9.74 -1.91
N GLY A 305 21.29 10.68 -0.99
CA GLY A 305 20.96 12.10 -1.21
C GLY A 305 19.55 12.52 -0.79
N GLN A 306 18.66 11.60 -0.40
CA GLN A 306 17.36 11.95 0.19
C GLN A 306 17.50 12.21 1.69
N LEU A 307 17.08 13.39 2.13
CA LEU A 307 17.08 13.79 3.55
C LEU A 307 16.05 13.02 4.38
N GLY A 308 15.05 12.42 3.73
CA GLY A 308 14.05 11.56 4.37
C GLY A 308 13.13 12.32 5.32
N GLY A 309 12.86 13.58 5.04
CA GLY A 309 11.94 14.39 5.85
C GLY A 309 10.49 13.92 5.74
N ARG A 310 9.71 14.15 6.81
CA ARG A 310 8.27 13.87 6.86
C ARG A 310 7.52 14.50 5.66
N ASN A 311 7.82 15.76 5.35
CA ASN A 311 7.16 16.48 4.26
C ASN A 311 7.46 15.87 2.88
N GLU A 312 8.71 15.45 2.63
CA GLU A 312 9.09 14.79 1.38
C GLU A 312 8.30 13.50 1.17
N LEU A 313 8.07 12.73 2.25
CA LEU A 313 7.28 11.50 2.18
C LEU A 313 5.79 11.77 1.95
N ILE A 314 5.24 12.83 2.57
CA ILE A 314 3.85 13.24 2.36
C ILE A 314 3.63 13.70 0.92
N GLU A 315 4.49 14.59 0.40
CA GLU A 315 4.42 15.07 -1.00
C GLU A 315 4.55 13.93 -2.01
N ALA A 316 5.47 12.99 -1.76
CA ALA A 316 5.64 11.80 -2.60
C ALA A 316 4.39 10.90 -2.59
N PHE A 317 3.75 10.74 -1.42
CA PHE A 317 2.51 9.99 -1.30
C PHE A 317 1.34 10.67 -2.00
N GLU A 318 1.15 11.98 -1.83
CA GLU A 318 0.10 12.74 -2.50
C GLU A 318 0.24 12.65 -4.03
N ALA A 319 1.48 12.79 -4.53
CA ALA A 319 1.77 12.62 -5.95
C ALA A 319 1.44 11.20 -6.44
N PHE A 320 1.79 10.18 -5.66
CA PHE A 320 1.50 8.79 -5.98
C PHE A 320 -0.01 8.48 -5.88
N GLN A 321 -0.67 9.00 -4.84
CA GLN A 321 -2.10 8.88 -4.66
C GLN A 321 -2.86 9.43 -5.86
N THR A 322 -2.58 10.67 -6.26
CA THR A 322 -3.28 11.35 -7.36
C THR A 322 -2.98 10.70 -8.73
N SER A 323 -1.72 10.31 -8.98
CA SER A 323 -1.30 9.81 -10.29
C SER A 323 -1.58 8.32 -10.52
N TYR A 324 -1.61 7.51 -9.46
CA TYR A 324 -1.73 6.07 -9.56
C TYR A 324 -2.89 5.47 -8.76
N ILE A 325 -2.96 5.76 -7.45
CA ILE A 325 -3.89 5.07 -6.54
C ILE A 325 -5.34 5.46 -6.82
N GLU A 326 -5.68 6.76 -6.78
CA GLU A 326 -7.05 7.23 -6.97
C GLU A 326 -7.69 6.83 -8.31
N PRO A 327 -6.99 6.89 -9.46
CA PRO A 327 -7.54 6.39 -10.71
C PRO A 327 -7.94 4.91 -10.66
N ARG A 328 -7.16 4.07 -9.96
CA ARG A 328 -7.46 2.64 -9.80
C ARG A 328 -8.60 2.41 -8.82
N GLN A 329 -8.59 3.10 -7.67
CA GLN A 329 -9.70 3.08 -6.71
C GLN A 329 -11.02 3.50 -7.37
N ASN A 330 -11.02 4.60 -8.11
CA ASN A 330 -12.22 5.09 -8.79
C ASN A 330 -12.80 4.07 -9.79
N GLN A 331 -11.96 3.28 -10.47
CA GLN A 331 -12.45 2.23 -11.36
C GLN A 331 -12.95 1.02 -10.57
N MET A 332 -12.25 0.61 -9.53
CA MET A 332 -12.67 -0.45 -8.62
C MET A 332 -13.99 -0.10 -7.94
N ASP A 333 -14.09 1.09 -7.34
CA ASP A 333 -15.28 1.56 -6.64
C ASP A 333 -16.51 1.65 -7.56
N ARG A 334 -16.32 2.10 -8.81
CA ARG A 334 -17.40 2.10 -9.82
C ARG A 334 -17.85 0.69 -10.16
N ALA A 335 -16.92 -0.24 -10.34
CA ALA A 335 -17.21 -1.64 -10.62
C ALA A 335 -17.98 -2.27 -9.46
N LEU A 336 -17.51 -2.10 -8.23
CA LEU A 336 -18.15 -2.61 -7.01
C LEU A 336 -19.49 -1.96 -6.77
N SER A 337 -19.63 -0.65 -6.91
CA SER A 337 -20.91 0.06 -6.80
C SER A 337 -21.94 -0.44 -7.82
N SER A 338 -21.50 -0.86 -9.02
CA SER A 338 -22.40 -1.40 -10.05
C SER A 338 -23.06 -2.72 -9.66
N ILE A 339 -22.42 -3.49 -8.77
CA ILE A 339 -22.92 -4.72 -8.19
C ILE A 339 -23.70 -4.42 -6.92
N PHE A 340 -23.12 -3.61 -6.03
CA PHE A 340 -23.63 -3.35 -4.69
C PHE A 340 -25.02 -2.69 -4.70
N LYS A 341 -25.37 -1.97 -5.77
CA LYS A 341 -26.73 -1.43 -5.97
C LYS A 341 -27.84 -2.48 -5.93
N TYR A 342 -27.53 -3.77 -6.11
CA TYR A 342 -28.49 -4.87 -5.97
C TYR A 342 -28.56 -5.41 -4.54
N ILE A 343 -27.75 -4.89 -3.62
CA ILE A 343 -27.86 -5.07 -2.17
C ILE A 343 -28.57 -3.86 -1.59
N SER A 344 -27.97 -2.67 -1.78
CA SER A 344 -28.52 -1.36 -1.41
C SER A 344 -28.18 -0.31 -2.48
N PRO A 345 -29.08 0.64 -2.81
CA PRO A 345 -28.88 1.63 -3.87
C PRO A 345 -27.95 2.76 -3.45
N VAL A 346 -26.72 2.42 -3.10
CA VAL A 346 -25.69 3.34 -2.64
C VAL A 346 -24.48 3.32 -3.58
N LYS A 347 -23.62 4.33 -3.48
CA LYS A 347 -22.29 4.33 -4.08
C LYS A 347 -21.25 4.08 -3.01
N LEU A 348 -20.28 3.27 -3.36
CA LEU A 348 -19.10 2.98 -2.52
C LEU A 348 -17.97 3.90 -2.93
N LYS A 349 -17.22 4.37 -1.95
CA LYS A 349 -15.98 5.14 -2.15
C LYS A 349 -14.92 4.67 -1.16
N THR A 350 -13.73 4.45 -1.64
CA THR A 350 -12.60 4.11 -0.79
C THR A 350 -12.10 5.35 -0.04
N LYS A 351 -11.96 5.25 1.29
CA LYS A 351 -11.26 6.23 2.13
C LYS A 351 -9.78 5.86 2.20
N ASN A 352 -8.91 6.81 1.93
CA ASN A 352 -7.48 6.59 1.96
C ASN A 352 -6.93 6.77 3.37
N LYS A 353 -5.87 5.98 3.67
CA LYS A 353 -5.07 6.16 4.87
C LYS A 353 -3.71 6.71 4.47
N PRO A 354 -3.30 7.87 5.00
CA PRO A 354 -1.97 8.39 4.72
C PRO A 354 -0.89 7.44 5.30
N PRO A 355 0.29 7.32 4.65
CA PRO A 355 1.36 6.40 5.06
C PRO A 355 2.01 6.80 6.38
N ILE A 356 1.87 8.06 6.76
CA ILE A 356 2.26 8.59 8.06
C ILE A 356 0.99 9.14 8.69
N GLY A 357 0.75 8.80 9.95
CA GLY A 357 -0.36 9.39 10.70
C GLY A 357 -0.33 10.91 10.57
N LEU A 358 -1.46 11.51 10.21
CA LEU A 358 -1.61 12.96 10.17
C LEU A 358 -1.25 13.50 11.56
N ASP A 359 -0.54 14.61 11.59
CA ASP A 359 -0.37 15.36 12.84
C ASP A 359 -1.67 16.13 13.09
N TYR A 360 -2.57 15.51 13.81
CA TYR A 360 -3.86 16.10 14.11
C TYR A 360 -3.72 17.37 14.96
N VAL A 361 -2.62 17.50 15.72
CA VAL A 361 -2.29 18.71 16.46
C VAL A 361 -1.95 19.85 15.49
N GLU A 362 -1.09 19.58 14.50
CA GLU A 362 -0.74 20.56 13.46
C GLU A 362 -1.96 20.94 12.60
N LEU A 363 -2.84 20.00 12.29
CA LEU A 363 -4.07 20.27 11.53
C LEU A 363 -5.06 21.10 12.32
N PHE A 364 -5.17 20.84 13.62
CA PHE A 364 -5.98 21.63 14.54
C PHE A 364 -5.41 23.04 14.71
N GLU A 365 -4.09 23.18 14.96
CA GLU A 365 -3.42 24.48 15.07
C GLU A 365 -3.57 25.35 13.80
N LYS A 366 -3.63 24.72 12.63
CA LYS A 366 -3.88 25.40 11.34
C LYS A 366 -5.36 25.66 11.06
N GLY A 367 -6.28 25.26 11.93
CA GLY A 367 -7.71 25.42 11.76
C GLY A 367 -8.31 24.61 10.60
N ILE A 368 -7.65 23.53 10.19
CA ILE A 368 -8.11 22.66 9.11
C ILE A 368 -9.15 21.66 9.60
N ILE A 369 -9.02 21.22 10.86
CA ILE A 369 -9.95 20.31 11.54
C ILE A 369 -10.37 20.94 12.87
N ASP A 370 -11.57 20.65 13.31
CA ASP A 370 -12.02 21.06 14.63
C ASP A 370 -11.52 20.12 15.75
N ARG A 371 -11.76 20.52 17.00
CA ARG A 371 -11.32 19.78 18.20
C ARG A 371 -11.96 18.41 18.30
N ASP A 372 -13.23 18.28 17.94
CA ASP A 372 -13.98 17.05 18.04
C ASP A 372 -13.58 16.09 16.91
N GLU A 373 -13.31 16.60 15.71
CA GLU A 373 -12.75 15.82 14.60
C GLU A 373 -11.36 15.27 14.98
N ALA A 374 -10.47 16.10 15.53
CA ALA A 374 -9.15 15.68 16.00
C ALA A 374 -9.26 14.61 17.10
N ARG A 375 -10.19 14.73 18.04
CA ARG A 375 -10.43 13.73 19.11
C ARG A 375 -10.94 12.42 18.56
N ILE A 376 -11.89 12.45 17.61
CA ILE A 376 -12.45 11.26 16.98
C ILE A 376 -11.36 10.50 16.23
N GLU A 377 -10.52 11.20 15.46
CA GLU A 377 -9.44 10.57 14.70
C GLU A 377 -8.33 10.01 15.62
N LEU A 378 -8.14 10.60 16.82
CA LEU A 378 -7.26 10.07 17.87
C LEU A 378 -7.90 8.91 18.66
N GLY A 379 -9.13 8.49 18.32
CA GLY A 379 -9.87 7.44 19.01
C GLY A 379 -10.50 7.89 20.34
N MET A 380 -10.62 9.21 20.57
CA MET A 380 -11.29 9.78 21.73
C MET A 380 -12.75 10.12 21.41
N SER A 381 -13.59 10.17 22.43
CA SER A 381 -14.98 10.62 22.26
C SER A 381 -15.05 12.11 21.97
N ALA A 382 -16.00 12.54 21.12
CA ALA A 382 -16.28 13.96 20.92
C ALA A 382 -16.69 14.65 22.23
N THR A 383 -16.34 15.93 22.38
CA THR A 383 -16.59 16.68 23.63
C THR A 383 -18.08 16.80 23.94
N THR A 384 -18.93 16.92 22.91
CA THR A 384 -20.39 16.97 23.02
C THR A 384 -21.01 15.73 23.66
N ALA A 385 -20.37 14.54 23.51
CA ALA A 385 -20.86 13.30 24.15
C ALA A 385 -20.57 13.27 25.68
N MET A 386 -19.63 14.07 26.18
CA MET A 386 -19.32 14.14 27.62
C MET A 386 -20.23 15.12 28.37
N SER A 387 -20.79 16.15 27.70
CA SER A 387 -21.65 17.14 28.36
C SER A 387 -23.04 16.60 28.73
N GLU A 388 -23.49 15.52 28.14
CA GLU A 388 -24.78 14.89 28.49
C GLU A 388 -24.69 13.87 29.65
N GLN A 389 -23.50 13.45 30.04
CA GLN A 389 -23.35 12.40 31.08
C GLN A 389 -22.96 12.91 32.48
N VAL A 390 -22.64 14.18 32.64
CA VAL A 390 -22.32 14.75 33.95
C VAL A 390 -23.30 15.88 34.31
N LYS A 391 -24.60 15.55 34.39
CA LYS A 391 -25.49 16.27 35.32
C LYS A 391 -25.32 15.66 36.69
N CYS A 392 -24.40 16.23 37.47
CA CYS A 392 -24.32 15.95 38.88
C CYS A 392 -25.54 16.58 39.59
N GLU A 393 -26.55 15.76 39.91
CA GLU A 393 -27.76 16.22 40.63
C GLU A 393 -27.51 16.70 42.06
N SER A 394 -26.24 16.79 42.52
CA SER A 394 -25.91 17.12 43.91
C SER A 394 -24.82 18.17 44.10
N CYS A 395 -24.36 18.86 43.05
CA CYS A 395 -23.43 19.99 43.24
C CYS A 395 -24.22 21.29 43.41
N GLU A 396 -24.49 21.66 44.67
CA GLU A 396 -24.86 23.03 45.00
C GLU A 396 -23.69 23.93 44.58
N ASN A 397 -23.98 25.00 43.83
CA ASN A 397 -23.06 25.96 43.26
C ASN A 397 -22.14 26.55 44.34
N PRO A 398 -20.86 26.16 44.47
CA PRO A 398 -19.99 26.60 45.56
C PRO A 398 -19.48 28.03 45.43
N PHE A 399 -19.76 28.69 44.28
CA PHE A 399 -19.21 30.01 43.96
C PHE A 399 -20.24 31.14 43.82
N GLY A 400 -21.56 30.85 43.94
CA GLY A 400 -22.60 31.89 43.98
C GLY A 400 -22.79 32.65 42.66
N TRP A 401 -22.46 32.04 41.54
CA TRP A 401 -22.61 32.65 40.22
C TRP A 401 -24.06 32.60 39.76
N ASP A 402 -24.54 33.70 39.20
CA ASP A 402 -25.94 33.83 38.73
C ASP A 402 -26.00 33.28 37.31
N ASP A 403 -26.44 32.03 37.19
CA ASP A 403 -26.40 31.22 35.95
C ASP A 403 -27.00 31.92 34.70
N ASP A 404 -27.87 32.92 34.88
CA ASP A 404 -28.53 33.62 33.76
C ASP A 404 -27.76 34.86 33.24
N LYS A 405 -26.77 35.38 33.95
CA LYS A 405 -25.98 36.53 33.52
C LYS A 405 -24.60 36.19 32.99
N ASP A 406 -24.01 35.12 33.51
CA ASP A 406 -22.67 34.69 33.11
C ASP A 406 -22.67 33.88 31.84
N LEU A 407 -23.76 33.18 31.51
CA LEU A 407 -23.96 32.48 30.23
C LEU A 407 -24.04 33.42 29.01
N GLU A 408 -24.62 34.63 29.17
CA GLU A 408 -24.66 35.61 28.07
C GLU A 408 -23.26 36.17 27.73
N VAL A 409 -22.37 36.27 28.71
CA VAL A 409 -21.00 36.71 28.48
C VAL A 409 -20.17 35.65 27.75
N PHE A 410 -20.35 34.38 28.10
CA PHE A 410 -19.65 33.29 27.40
C PHE A 410 -20.22 32.98 26.01
N ALA A 411 -21.48 33.26 25.75
CA ALA A 411 -22.08 33.10 24.42
C ALA A 411 -21.63 34.21 23.42
N GLU A 412 -21.18 35.35 23.90
CA GLU A 412 -20.59 36.39 23.04
C GLU A 412 -19.12 36.14 22.69
N PHE A 413 -18.45 35.26 23.43
CA PHE A 413 -17.02 34.92 23.21
C PHE A 413 -16.82 33.76 22.25
N GLY A 414 -17.74 33.48 21.38
CA GLY A 414 -17.63 32.57 20.23
C GLY A 414 -16.50 31.52 20.31
N GLU A 415 -16.44 30.70 19.37
CA GLU A 415 -15.56 29.52 19.21
C GLU A 415 -14.04 29.74 19.41
N ASP A 416 -13.60 31.00 19.59
CA ASP A 416 -12.17 31.36 19.75
C ASP A 416 -11.65 31.33 21.22
N ALA A 417 -12.49 31.07 22.21
CA ALA A 417 -12.08 31.00 23.63
C ALA A 417 -11.19 29.78 23.93
N ASP A 418 -11.20 28.77 23.07
CA ASP A 418 -10.39 27.55 23.21
C ASP A 418 -8.88 27.75 22.97
N ASN A 419 -8.47 28.89 22.40
CA ASN A 419 -7.06 29.21 22.17
C ASN A 419 -6.27 29.65 23.40
N PHE A 420 -6.94 29.82 24.55
CA PHE A 420 -6.29 30.31 25.80
C PHE A 420 -5.90 29.17 26.78
N GLU A 421 -6.19 27.93 26.50
CA GLU A 421 -5.88 26.78 27.41
C GLU A 421 -4.40 26.44 27.58
N SER A 422 -3.49 27.04 26.80
CA SER A 422 -2.06 26.70 26.89
C SER A 422 -1.23 27.50 27.91
N VAL A 423 -1.81 28.50 28.55
CA VAL A 423 -1.13 29.30 29.60
C VAL A 423 -2.04 29.39 30.82
N PRO A 424 -1.64 28.89 31.99
CA PRO A 424 -2.40 29.10 33.22
C PRO A 424 -2.20 30.56 33.67
N LEU A 425 -2.94 31.47 33.06
CA LEU A 425 -3.02 32.88 33.47
C LEU A 425 -4.24 33.02 34.38
N GLU A 426 -4.02 33.25 35.67
CA GLU A 426 -5.06 33.68 36.59
C GLU A 426 -5.48 35.11 36.17
N PHE A 427 -6.55 35.20 35.38
CA PHE A 427 -7.18 36.47 35.07
C PHE A 427 -8.01 36.92 36.29
N GLY A 428 -7.64 38.04 36.89
CA GLY A 428 -8.36 38.57 38.03
C GLY A 428 -9.68 39.25 37.68
N ASP A 429 -9.96 39.53 36.38
CA ASP A 429 -11.16 40.28 36.00
C ASP A 429 -11.54 40.03 34.52
N ALA A 430 -12.85 39.99 34.21
CA ALA A 430 -13.38 39.86 32.86
C ALA A 430 -12.91 40.98 31.90
N LEU A 431 -12.63 42.16 32.41
CA LEU A 431 -12.13 43.29 31.65
C LEU A 431 -10.73 43.05 31.09
N GLN A 432 -9.85 42.40 31.83
CA GLN A 432 -8.50 42.05 31.38
C GLN A 432 -8.56 41.04 30.19
N ALA A 433 -9.46 40.06 30.24
CA ALA A 433 -9.66 39.10 29.16
C ALA A 433 -10.16 39.80 27.87
N MET A 434 -11.08 40.75 27.98
CA MET A 434 -11.58 41.54 26.84
C MET A 434 -10.48 42.40 26.22
N ILE A 435 -9.63 43.01 27.01
CA ILE A 435 -8.50 43.83 26.54
C ILE A 435 -7.51 42.94 25.77
N LEU A 436 -7.15 41.77 26.31
CA LEU A 436 -6.23 40.85 25.66
C LEU A 436 -6.77 40.34 24.34
N GLN A 437 -8.05 40.02 24.26
CA GLN A 437 -8.69 39.56 23.01
C GLN A 437 -8.58 40.61 21.90
N TRP A 438 -8.83 41.89 22.24
CA TRP A 438 -8.71 42.98 21.28
C TRP A 438 -7.25 43.24 20.85
N LEU A 439 -6.32 43.17 21.79
CA LEU A 439 -4.89 43.33 21.52
C LEU A 439 -4.34 42.19 20.63
N TYR A 440 -4.77 40.98 20.89
CA TYR A 440 -4.36 39.80 20.08
C TYR A 440 -4.86 39.89 18.64
N SER A 441 -6.06 40.44 18.44
CA SER A 441 -6.66 40.52 17.08
C SER A 441 -6.19 41.75 16.29
N ASN A 442 -5.54 42.75 16.95
CA ASN A 442 -5.21 44.03 16.33
C ASN A 442 -3.90 44.59 16.89
N GLU A 443 -2.78 44.29 16.24
CA GLU A 443 -1.48 44.87 16.60
C GLU A 443 -1.49 46.42 16.50
N GLY A 444 -0.98 47.10 17.53
CA GLY A 444 -0.82 48.55 17.54
C GLY A 444 -2.11 49.36 17.82
N ILE A 445 -3.07 48.75 18.51
CA ILE A 445 -4.34 49.44 18.87
C ILE A 445 -4.10 50.51 19.94
N THR A 446 -4.80 51.64 19.81
CA THR A 446 -4.71 52.74 20.79
C THR A 446 -5.72 52.59 21.93
N LEU A 447 -5.42 53.17 23.11
CA LEU A 447 -6.32 53.18 24.26
C LEU A 447 -7.71 53.77 23.97
N GLU A 448 -7.80 54.79 23.10
CA GLU A 448 -9.07 55.35 22.66
C GLU A 448 -9.88 54.35 21.82
N THR A 449 -9.23 53.59 20.99
CA THR A 449 -9.88 52.56 20.16
C THR A 449 -10.35 51.39 21.01
N LEU A 450 -9.56 50.94 21.98
CA LEU A 450 -9.96 49.94 22.98
C LEU A 450 -11.16 50.41 23.80
N SER A 451 -11.14 51.66 24.30
CA SER A 451 -12.25 52.25 25.03
C SER A 451 -13.56 52.28 24.27
N ASN A 452 -13.49 52.63 22.99
CA ASN A 452 -14.67 52.68 22.13
C ASN A 452 -15.25 51.29 21.84
N ASN A 453 -14.39 50.28 21.66
CA ASN A 453 -14.80 48.93 21.32
C ASN A 453 -15.30 48.16 22.55
N ILE A 454 -14.64 48.29 23.69
CA ILE A 454 -15.01 47.64 24.96
C ILE A 454 -16.15 48.36 25.65
N LYS A 455 -16.47 49.61 25.22
CA LYS A 455 -17.49 50.50 25.83
C LYS A 455 -17.27 50.79 27.30
N LYS A 456 -16.00 50.98 27.70
CA LYS A 456 -15.54 51.32 29.04
C LYS A 456 -14.74 52.62 29.02
N PRO A 457 -14.74 53.39 30.13
CA PRO A 457 -13.95 54.64 30.22
C PRO A 457 -12.45 54.38 30.00
N VAL A 458 -11.76 55.30 29.29
CA VAL A 458 -10.31 55.21 29.01
C VAL A 458 -9.49 55.04 30.28
N GLU A 459 -9.88 55.71 31.38
CA GLU A 459 -9.18 55.67 32.67
C GLU A 459 -9.25 54.24 33.31
N GLU A 460 -10.37 53.53 33.12
CA GLU A 460 -10.55 52.16 33.62
C GLU A 460 -9.70 51.17 32.79
N ILE A 461 -9.72 51.27 31.46
CA ILE A 461 -8.91 50.45 30.56
C ILE A 461 -7.42 50.70 30.77
N MET A 462 -6.99 51.95 30.91
CA MET A 462 -5.60 52.31 31.15
C MET A 462 -5.05 51.65 32.42
N ARG A 463 -5.84 51.65 33.51
CA ARG A 463 -5.43 50.98 34.75
C ARG A 463 -5.22 49.48 34.59
N GLU A 464 -6.11 48.79 33.86
CA GLU A 464 -5.98 47.37 33.65
C GLU A 464 -4.82 47.01 32.67
N VAL A 465 -4.61 47.83 31.65
CA VAL A 465 -3.48 47.74 30.74
C VAL A 465 -2.16 47.91 31.47
N ASP A 466 -2.06 48.93 32.37
CA ASP A 466 -0.87 49.14 33.18
C ASP A 466 -0.59 47.96 34.14
N ASP A 467 -1.62 47.38 34.75
CA ASP A 467 -1.48 46.18 35.60
C ASP A 467 -1.00 44.97 34.77
N MET A 468 -1.58 44.75 33.58
CA MET A 468 -1.17 43.67 32.69
C MET A 468 0.25 43.85 32.16
N ALA A 469 0.66 45.08 31.85
CA ALA A 469 2.03 45.38 31.43
C ALA A 469 3.03 45.16 32.59
N GLN A 470 2.69 45.52 33.81
CA GLN A 470 3.52 45.25 35.01
C GLN A 470 3.66 43.73 35.26
N ARG A 471 2.65 42.95 34.93
CA ARG A 471 2.67 41.50 35.04
C ARG A 471 3.34 40.79 33.83
N GLY A 472 3.80 41.56 32.84
CA GLY A 472 4.46 41.04 31.64
C GLY A 472 3.54 40.30 30.67
N LEU A 473 2.25 40.56 30.72
CA LEU A 473 1.24 39.95 29.86
C LEU A 473 1.11 40.65 28.50
N ILE A 474 1.47 41.94 28.43
CA ILE A 474 1.47 42.78 27.23
C ILE A 474 2.70 43.68 27.21
N GLU A 475 3.13 44.09 26.02
CA GLU A 475 4.20 45.08 25.81
C GLU A 475 3.57 46.37 25.26
N SER A 476 3.92 47.52 25.85
CA SER A 476 3.52 48.82 25.33
C SER A 476 4.58 49.37 24.38
N VAL A 477 4.19 49.84 23.21
CA VAL A 477 5.04 50.56 22.25
C VAL A 477 4.59 52.01 22.21
N ASP A 478 5.53 52.95 22.05
CA ASP A 478 5.40 54.41 22.27
C ASP A 478 4.16 55.12 21.67
N ASP A 479 3.24 54.50 20.96
CA ASP A 479 1.97 55.07 20.51
C ASP A 479 0.82 54.03 20.42
N GLY A 480 0.92 52.86 21.06
CA GLY A 480 -0.09 51.80 21.07
C GLY A 480 0.36 50.53 21.80
N PHE A 481 -0.50 49.56 21.93
CA PHE A 481 -0.25 48.26 22.58
C PHE A 481 -0.29 47.13 21.57
#